data_8f716dd9cb627a6415c489e9b3078b9d
#
_entry.id   8f716dd9cb627a6415c489e9b3078b9d
#
_cell.length_a   1.000
_cell.length_b   1.000
_cell.length_c   1.000
_cell.angle_alpha   90.00
_cell.angle_beta   90.00
_cell.angle_gamma   90.00
#
_symmetry.space_group_name_H-M   'P 1'
#
loop_
_entity.id
_entity.type
_entity.pdbx_description
1 polymer ?
#
loop_
_entity_poly.entity_id
_entity_poly.type
_entity_poly.pdbx_seq_one_letter_code
_entity_poly.pdbx_strand_id
1 'polypeptide(L)'
;ENYNVSVAEKLIPATDISEQISLASKEASGTGNMKFMLNGALTLGTLDGANVEIDELVGRENIYIFGKESDEIIKLYETAGYVSKDYYNKDGVKEVVDFIISEDLVKLGNKERLERLYKELLNKDWFMTLIDFEEYYAKKEEMLTDYEDRDLWLRKVIVNIAKAGFFSSDRTITQYNEEIWNK
;
A
#
# COMPACT_ATOMS: atom_id res chain seq x y z
N GLU A 1 11.94 -14.67 2.48
CA GLU A 1 13.37 -14.54 2.10
C GLU A 1 13.55 -14.80 0.61
N ASN A 2 14.50 -14.13 -0.02
CA ASN A 2 14.87 -14.33 -1.43
C ASN A 2 13.72 -14.26 -2.42
N TYR A 3 12.86 -13.23 -2.29
CA TYR A 3 11.81 -12.99 -3.27
C TYR A 3 12.39 -12.89 -4.69
N ASN A 4 11.81 -13.65 -5.60
CA ASN A 4 12.19 -13.75 -7.00
C ASN A 4 10.98 -14.17 -7.85
N VAL A 5 11.15 -14.27 -9.17
CA VAL A 5 10.06 -14.59 -10.09
C VAL A 5 9.37 -15.92 -9.72
N SER A 6 10.14 -16.97 -9.44
CA SER A 6 9.58 -18.29 -9.10
C SER A 6 8.79 -18.28 -7.78
N VAL A 7 9.17 -17.43 -6.83
CA VAL A 7 8.40 -17.22 -5.59
C VAL A 7 7.15 -16.40 -5.90
N ALA A 8 7.25 -15.35 -6.72
CA ALA A 8 6.13 -14.52 -7.12
C ALA A 8 5.01 -15.32 -7.81
N GLU A 9 5.35 -16.23 -8.71
CA GLU A 9 4.40 -17.09 -9.41
C GLU A 9 3.54 -17.96 -8.47
N LYS A 10 4.04 -18.23 -7.28
CA LYS A 10 3.30 -18.99 -6.25
C LYS A 10 2.63 -18.08 -5.23
N LEU A 11 3.30 -17.01 -4.83
CA LEU A 11 2.84 -16.11 -3.79
C LEU A 11 1.63 -15.30 -4.26
N ILE A 12 1.69 -14.73 -5.47
CA ILE A 12 0.65 -13.83 -5.97
C ILE A 12 -0.72 -14.54 -6.05
N PRO A 13 -0.85 -15.74 -6.65
CA PRO A 13 -2.12 -16.44 -6.69
C PRO A 13 -2.62 -16.95 -5.32
N ALA A 14 -1.73 -17.05 -4.33
CA ALA A 14 -2.06 -17.51 -2.98
C ALA A 14 -2.44 -16.39 -2.01
N THR A 15 -2.46 -15.14 -2.49
CA THR A 15 -2.66 -13.95 -1.64
C THR A 15 -4.10 -13.47 -1.73
N ASP A 16 -4.73 -13.25 -0.59
CA ASP A 16 -6.07 -12.64 -0.49
C ASP A 16 -6.02 -11.11 -0.33
N ILE A 17 -4.98 -10.60 0.33
CA ILE A 17 -4.81 -9.18 0.67
C ILE A 17 -3.48 -8.68 0.11
N SER A 18 -3.50 -7.61 -0.67
CA SER A 18 -2.34 -6.94 -1.23
C SER A 18 -2.12 -5.59 -0.55
N GLU A 19 -1.10 -5.48 0.28
CA GLU A 19 -0.73 -4.21 0.92
C GLU A 19 0.18 -3.38 0.00
N GLN A 20 -0.32 -2.20 -0.44
CA GLN A 20 0.35 -1.28 -1.36
C GLN A 20 0.44 0.09 -0.67
N ILE A 21 1.36 0.17 0.29
CA ILE A 21 1.41 1.20 1.34
C ILE A 21 2.48 2.28 1.10
N SER A 22 2.88 2.53 -0.13
CA SER A 22 3.77 3.65 -0.45
C SER A 22 3.14 4.96 0.01
N LEU A 23 3.94 5.88 0.52
CA LEU A 23 3.46 7.23 0.79
C LEU A 23 2.95 7.86 -0.50
N ALA A 24 1.77 8.48 -0.49
CA ALA A 24 1.23 9.15 -1.66
C ALA A 24 2.24 10.13 -2.28
N SER A 25 2.32 10.21 -3.58
CA SER A 25 3.33 10.92 -4.38
C SER A 25 4.70 10.24 -4.52
N LYS A 26 4.91 9.03 -3.99
CA LYS A 26 6.22 8.34 -4.03
C LYS A 26 6.24 7.13 -4.95
N GLU A 27 5.09 6.56 -5.29
CA GLU A 27 5.00 5.44 -6.21
C GLU A 27 4.59 5.94 -7.61
N ALA A 28 5.44 5.69 -8.61
CA ALA A 28 5.15 6.15 -9.97
C ALA A 28 3.99 5.38 -10.63
N SER A 29 3.93 4.08 -10.43
CA SER A 29 2.87 3.21 -10.93
C SER A 29 2.73 1.97 -10.05
N GLY A 30 3.77 1.15 -9.95
CA GLY A 30 3.69 -0.19 -9.39
C GLY A 30 3.12 -1.19 -10.40
N THR A 31 3.59 -2.42 -10.32
CA THR A 31 3.08 -3.54 -11.14
C THR A 31 2.58 -4.70 -10.29
N GLY A 32 2.97 -4.72 -9.01
CA GLY A 32 2.55 -5.75 -8.05
C GLY A 32 1.04 -5.71 -7.85
N ASN A 33 0.49 -4.54 -7.56
CA ASN A 33 -0.93 -4.30 -7.35
C ASN A 33 -1.81 -4.82 -8.51
N MET A 34 -1.43 -4.57 -9.76
CA MET A 34 -2.15 -5.08 -10.94
C MET A 34 -2.15 -6.62 -11.00
N LYS A 35 -1.01 -7.25 -10.68
CA LYS A 35 -0.87 -8.72 -10.67
C LYS A 35 -1.69 -9.34 -9.54
N PHE A 36 -1.68 -8.75 -8.36
CA PHE A 36 -2.49 -9.17 -7.22
C PHE A 36 -3.98 -9.03 -7.53
N MET A 37 -4.42 -7.88 -8.07
CA MET A 37 -5.80 -7.66 -8.51
C MET A 37 -6.28 -8.72 -9.51
N LEU A 38 -5.47 -9.02 -10.53
CA LEU A 38 -5.78 -10.05 -11.54
C LEU A 38 -5.96 -11.43 -10.92
N ASN A 39 -5.24 -11.72 -9.83
CA ASN A 39 -5.30 -12.98 -9.10
C ASN A 39 -6.30 -12.98 -7.93
N GLY A 40 -7.09 -11.92 -7.77
CA GLY A 40 -8.19 -11.87 -6.81
C GLY A 40 -7.83 -11.34 -5.44
N ALA A 41 -6.61 -10.86 -5.22
CA ALA A 41 -6.28 -10.17 -3.99
C ALA A 41 -6.87 -8.75 -3.98
N LEU A 42 -7.51 -8.37 -2.87
CA LEU A 42 -8.00 -7.01 -2.68
C LEU A 42 -6.87 -6.10 -2.15
N THR A 43 -6.84 -4.88 -2.66
CA THR A 43 -5.80 -3.90 -2.30
C THR A 43 -6.17 -3.15 -1.03
N LEU A 44 -5.24 -3.13 -0.06
CA LEU A 44 -5.17 -2.15 1.02
C LEU A 44 -4.02 -1.19 0.69
N GLY A 45 -4.31 0.07 0.43
CA GLY A 45 -3.26 0.98 -0.03
C GLY A 45 -3.62 2.44 0.05
N THR A 46 -2.66 3.27 -0.32
CA THR A 46 -2.81 4.72 -0.50
C THR A 46 -3.28 5.04 -1.93
N LEU A 47 -3.84 6.22 -2.15
CA LEU A 47 -4.14 6.73 -3.49
C LEU A 47 -2.86 7.20 -4.18
N ASP A 48 -2.08 6.23 -4.65
CA ASP A 48 -0.82 6.48 -5.35
C ASP A 48 -0.54 5.39 -6.39
N GLY A 49 0.22 5.70 -7.44
CA GLY A 49 0.52 4.77 -8.50
C GLY A 49 -0.75 4.16 -9.11
N ALA A 50 -0.70 2.88 -9.46
CA ALA A 50 -1.84 2.19 -10.07
C ALA A 50 -3.04 1.96 -9.13
N ASN A 51 -2.92 2.27 -7.83
CA ASN A 51 -4.08 2.20 -6.94
C ASN A 51 -5.13 3.27 -7.31
N VAL A 52 -4.71 4.39 -7.93
CA VAL A 52 -5.62 5.43 -8.44
C VAL A 52 -6.52 4.85 -9.52
N GLU A 53 -5.92 4.21 -10.53
CA GLU A 53 -6.70 3.58 -11.61
C GLU A 53 -7.52 2.38 -11.11
N ILE A 54 -7.01 1.62 -10.14
CA ILE A 54 -7.78 0.51 -9.55
C ILE A 54 -9.01 1.05 -8.85
N ASP A 55 -8.89 2.10 -8.02
CA ASP A 55 -10.00 2.73 -7.32
C ASP A 55 -11.08 3.25 -8.30
N GLU A 56 -10.66 3.93 -9.37
CA GLU A 56 -11.56 4.42 -10.43
C GLU A 56 -12.29 3.29 -11.15
N LEU A 57 -11.61 2.17 -11.39
CA LEU A 57 -12.17 1.02 -12.12
C LEU A 57 -13.16 0.20 -11.30
N VAL A 58 -12.85 -0.04 -10.04
CA VAL A 58 -13.64 -0.96 -9.20
C VAL A 58 -14.63 -0.25 -8.30
N GLY A 59 -14.44 1.04 -8.05
CA GLY A 59 -15.20 1.81 -7.07
C GLY A 59 -14.69 1.64 -5.64
N ARG A 60 -14.81 2.70 -4.86
CA ARG A 60 -14.28 2.80 -3.48
C ARG A 60 -14.74 1.68 -2.56
N GLU A 61 -15.90 1.11 -2.81
CA GLU A 61 -16.46 0.00 -2.05
C GLU A 61 -15.76 -1.35 -2.28
N ASN A 62 -14.94 -1.46 -3.33
CA ASN A 62 -14.26 -2.69 -3.72
C ASN A 62 -12.73 -2.65 -3.54
N ILE A 63 -12.21 -1.61 -2.87
CA ILE A 63 -10.81 -1.40 -2.53
C ILE A 63 -10.73 -0.75 -1.15
N TYR A 64 -9.62 -0.91 -0.44
CA TYR A 64 -9.43 -0.33 0.90
C TYR A 64 -8.34 0.75 0.84
N ILE A 65 -8.79 2.00 0.74
CA ILE A 65 -7.89 3.16 0.64
C ILE A 65 -7.82 3.90 1.97
N PHE A 66 -6.60 4.29 2.34
CA PHE A 66 -6.29 5.09 3.51
C PHE A 66 -5.22 6.14 3.19
N GLY A 67 -4.98 7.02 4.14
CA GLY A 67 -3.87 7.96 4.13
C GLY A 67 -4.13 9.25 3.36
N LYS A 68 -3.12 10.12 3.39
CA LYS A 68 -3.15 11.43 2.79
C LYS A 68 -3.09 11.36 1.27
N GLU A 69 -3.66 12.36 0.62
CA GLU A 69 -3.54 12.53 -0.83
C GLU A 69 -2.20 13.13 -1.24
N SER A 70 -1.82 12.93 -2.51
CA SER A 70 -0.51 13.36 -3.04
C SER A 70 -0.24 14.86 -2.83
N ASP A 71 -1.23 15.72 -3.06
CA ASP A 71 -1.09 17.18 -2.92
C ASP A 71 -0.83 17.59 -1.46
N GLU A 72 -1.45 16.91 -0.49
CA GLU A 72 -1.22 17.15 0.93
C GLU A 72 0.23 16.77 1.30
N ILE A 73 0.71 15.62 0.84
CA ILE A 73 2.07 15.14 1.09
C ILE A 73 3.11 16.05 0.45
N ILE A 74 2.89 16.47 -0.80
CA ILE A 74 3.79 17.41 -1.50
C ILE A 74 3.90 18.71 -0.70
N LYS A 75 2.77 19.26 -0.26
CA LYS A 75 2.74 20.47 0.55
C LYS A 75 3.49 20.32 1.88
N LEU A 76 3.39 19.15 2.54
CA LEU A 76 4.15 18.89 3.76
C LEU A 76 5.66 18.89 3.52
N TYR A 77 6.14 18.35 2.38
CA TYR A 77 7.55 18.45 2.01
C TYR A 77 7.99 19.88 1.72
N GLU A 78 7.19 20.63 0.94
CA GLU A 78 7.51 22.02 0.58
C GLU A 78 7.58 22.96 1.78
N THR A 79 6.70 22.73 2.75
CA THR A 79 6.61 23.61 3.94
C THR A 79 7.41 23.10 5.14
N ALA A 80 8.07 21.93 5.02
CA ALA A 80 8.63 21.20 6.16
C ALA A 80 7.62 21.04 7.32
N GLY A 81 6.35 20.82 6.96
CA GLY A 81 5.23 20.78 7.91
C GLY A 81 5.08 19.46 8.68
N TYR A 82 5.85 18.43 8.32
CA TYR A 82 5.82 17.16 9.02
C TYR A 82 6.84 17.09 10.14
N VAL A 83 6.39 16.73 11.34
CA VAL A 83 7.24 16.49 12.51
C VAL A 83 6.94 15.09 13.05
N SER A 84 7.82 14.12 12.81
CA SER A 84 7.61 12.72 13.16
C SER A 84 7.30 12.46 14.64
N LYS A 85 7.88 13.27 15.54
CA LYS A 85 7.64 13.17 16.99
C LYS A 85 6.19 13.45 17.40
N ASP A 86 5.48 14.29 16.64
CA ASP A 86 4.08 14.59 16.94
C ASP A 86 3.20 13.38 16.66
N TYR A 87 3.55 12.60 15.64
CA TYR A 87 2.89 11.33 15.31
C TYR A 87 3.34 10.19 16.22
N TYR A 88 4.63 10.09 16.51
CA TYR A 88 5.17 9.08 17.43
C TYR A 88 4.50 9.12 18.82
N ASN A 89 4.18 10.31 19.33
CA ASN A 89 3.54 10.47 20.65
C ASN A 89 2.06 10.11 20.69
N LYS A 90 1.47 9.72 19.57
CA LYS A 90 0.08 9.24 19.53
C LYS A 90 -0.06 7.84 20.12
N ASP A 91 -1.20 7.57 20.73
CA ASP A 91 -1.53 6.26 21.31
C ASP A 91 -1.43 5.16 20.23
N GLY A 92 -0.84 4.05 20.59
CA GLY A 92 -0.62 2.91 19.69
C GLY A 92 0.60 3.05 18.76
N VAL A 93 0.89 4.26 18.27
CA VAL A 93 2.07 4.50 17.40
C VAL A 93 3.36 4.31 18.18
N LYS A 94 3.42 4.88 19.38
CA LYS A 94 4.58 4.78 20.25
C LYS A 94 4.94 3.33 20.55
N GLU A 95 3.97 2.52 20.92
CA GLU A 95 4.14 1.11 21.28
C GLU A 95 4.71 0.31 20.10
N VAL A 96 4.19 0.54 18.89
CA VAL A 96 4.66 -0.13 17.67
C VAL A 96 6.08 0.30 17.30
N VAL A 97 6.38 1.59 17.38
CA VAL A 97 7.72 2.11 17.09
C VAL A 97 8.74 1.64 18.12
N ASP A 98 8.38 1.67 19.42
CA ASP A 98 9.26 1.20 20.50
C ASP A 98 9.51 -0.32 20.42
N PHE A 99 8.59 -1.09 19.85
CA PHE A 99 8.78 -2.52 19.63
C PHE A 99 10.00 -2.82 18.74
N ILE A 100 10.38 -1.90 17.84
CA ILE A 100 11.57 -2.04 16.97
C ILE A 100 12.85 -2.30 17.78
N ILE A 101 12.95 -1.69 18.96
CA ILE A 101 14.11 -1.83 19.87
C ILE A 101 13.81 -2.69 21.08
N SER A 102 12.69 -3.41 21.09
CA SER A 102 12.36 -4.36 22.18
C SER A 102 13.38 -5.49 22.27
N GLU A 103 13.48 -6.09 23.46
CA GLU A 103 14.34 -7.25 23.65
C GLU A 103 14.01 -8.41 22.72
N ASP A 104 12.74 -8.60 22.39
CA ASP A 104 12.29 -9.70 21.54
C ASP A 104 12.75 -9.49 20.09
N LEU A 105 12.58 -8.29 19.54
CA LEU A 105 12.99 -8.02 18.16
C LEU A 105 14.53 -7.95 18.04
N VAL A 106 15.21 -7.40 19.03
CA VAL A 106 16.68 -7.34 19.08
C VAL A 106 17.33 -8.73 19.14
N LYS A 107 16.68 -9.72 19.80
CA LYS A 107 17.17 -11.12 19.81
C LYS A 107 17.10 -11.78 18.42
N LEU A 108 16.15 -11.36 17.58
CA LEU A 108 15.93 -11.93 16.24
C LEU A 108 16.67 -11.17 15.14
N GLY A 109 16.97 -9.90 15.38
CA GLY A 109 17.53 -9.00 14.39
C GLY A 109 18.95 -8.49 14.71
N ASN A 110 19.43 -7.57 13.87
CA ASN A 110 20.68 -6.86 14.13
C ASN A 110 20.39 -5.60 14.95
N LYS A 111 20.86 -5.54 16.19
CA LYS A 111 20.60 -4.46 17.13
C LYS A 111 20.96 -3.07 16.57
N GLU A 112 22.13 -2.91 15.98
CA GLU A 112 22.58 -1.60 15.45
C GLU A 112 21.67 -1.10 14.32
N ARG A 113 21.21 -2.00 13.45
CA ARG A 113 20.28 -1.66 12.36
C ARG A 113 18.90 -1.30 12.88
N LEU A 114 18.40 -2.02 13.88
CA LEU A 114 17.12 -1.73 14.53
C LEU A 114 17.15 -0.38 15.25
N GLU A 115 18.20 -0.10 16.02
CA GLU A 115 18.41 1.21 16.66
C GLU A 115 18.54 2.34 15.64
N ARG A 116 19.18 2.10 14.51
CA ARG A 116 19.25 3.09 13.42
C ARG A 116 17.88 3.37 12.83
N LEU A 117 17.10 2.33 12.51
CA LEU A 117 15.75 2.48 12.00
C LEU A 117 14.87 3.26 12.98
N TYR A 118 14.90 2.90 14.26
CA TYR A 118 14.19 3.61 15.32
C TYR A 118 14.54 5.11 15.37
N LYS A 119 15.83 5.43 15.34
CA LYS A 119 16.29 6.83 15.34
C LYS A 119 15.88 7.59 14.07
N GLU A 120 15.91 6.95 12.90
CA GLU A 120 15.45 7.58 11.66
C GLU A 120 13.95 7.89 11.71
N LEU A 121 13.12 6.98 12.20
CA LEU A 121 11.68 7.21 12.38
C LEU A 121 11.39 8.36 13.34
N LEU A 122 12.14 8.49 14.45
CA LEU A 122 11.93 9.57 15.42
C LEU A 122 12.44 10.94 14.98
N ASN A 123 13.50 11.00 14.17
CA ASN A 123 14.18 12.25 13.89
C ASN A 123 13.85 12.83 12.51
N LYS A 124 13.70 11.97 11.50
CA LYS A 124 13.48 12.41 10.12
C LYS A 124 12.19 11.86 9.55
N ASP A 125 12.01 10.55 9.69
CA ASP A 125 10.94 9.83 9.02
C ASP A 125 10.67 10.38 7.60
N TRP A 126 11.71 10.29 6.76
CA TRP A 126 11.73 10.91 5.43
C TRP A 126 10.52 10.54 4.57
N PHE A 127 10.00 9.33 4.74
CA PHE A 127 8.82 8.85 4.04
C PHE A 127 7.52 9.08 4.82
N MET A 128 7.55 9.91 5.86
CA MET A 128 6.39 10.21 6.70
C MET A 128 5.60 8.93 7.09
N THR A 129 6.32 7.87 7.43
CA THR A 129 5.76 6.53 7.69
C THR A 129 4.68 6.56 8.78
N LEU A 130 4.81 7.47 9.74
CA LEU A 130 3.89 7.55 10.87
C LEU A 130 2.62 8.38 10.59
N ILE A 131 2.57 9.13 9.47
CA ILE A 131 1.46 10.06 9.21
C ILE A 131 0.13 9.33 9.00
N ASP A 132 0.17 8.23 8.27
CA ASP A 132 -1.01 7.48 7.85
C ASP A 132 -1.29 6.26 8.74
N PHE A 133 -0.51 6.06 9.82
CA PHE A 133 -0.57 4.84 10.62
C PHE A 133 -1.96 4.57 11.22
N GLU A 134 -2.62 5.58 11.78
CA GLU A 134 -3.94 5.42 12.39
C GLU A 134 -5.00 5.05 11.34
N GLU A 135 -4.95 5.71 10.18
CA GLU A 135 -5.88 5.44 9.08
C GLU A 135 -5.62 4.05 8.46
N TYR A 136 -4.34 3.67 8.30
CA TYR A 136 -3.95 2.32 7.89
C TYR A 136 -4.51 1.26 8.83
N TYR A 137 -4.33 1.44 10.14
CA TYR A 137 -4.80 0.49 11.13
C TYR A 137 -6.32 0.35 11.08
N ALA A 138 -7.05 1.47 11.10
CA ALA A 138 -8.51 1.47 11.02
C ALA A 138 -9.02 0.79 9.74
N LYS A 139 -8.40 1.10 8.59
CA LYS A 139 -8.80 0.51 7.30
C LYS A 139 -8.45 -0.97 7.22
N LYS A 140 -7.37 -1.40 7.84
CA LYS A 140 -6.99 -2.81 7.93
C LYS A 140 -7.98 -3.61 8.79
N GLU A 141 -8.42 -3.08 9.91
CA GLU A 141 -9.46 -3.70 10.75
C GLU A 141 -10.79 -3.83 10.01
N GLU A 142 -11.20 -2.79 9.24
CA GLU A 142 -12.37 -2.86 8.36
C GLU A 142 -12.22 -4.00 7.34
N MET A 143 -11.08 -4.06 6.67
CA MET A 143 -10.77 -5.08 5.67
C MET A 143 -10.79 -6.50 6.25
N LEU A 144 -10.22 -6.70 7.44
CA LEU A 144 -10.21 -7.99 8.12
C LEU A 144 -11.62 -8.39 8.57
N THR A 145 -12.45 -7.43 8.98
CA THR A 145 -13.86 -7.66 9.31
C THR A 145 -14.64 -8.10 8.07
N ASP A 146 -14.46 -7.42 6.94
CA ASP A 146 -15.10 -7.79 5.68
C ASP A 146 -14.62 -9.17 5.17
N TYR A 147 -13.38 -9.56 5.47
CA TYR A 147 -12.82 -10.87 5.11
C TYR A 147 -13.59 -12.04 5.76
N GLU A 148 -14.12 -11.84 6.97
CA GLU A 148 -14.93 -12.84 7.67
C GLU A 148 -16.30 -13.05 7.02
N ASP A 149 -16.85 -12.02 6.34
CA ASP A 149 -18.04 -12.17 5.49
C ASP A 149 -17.62 -12.63 4.09
N ARG A 150 -17.57 -13.95 3.90
CA ARG A 150 -17.07 -14.56 2.66
C ARG A 150 -17.90 -14.17 1.42
N ASP A 151 -19.17 -13.94 1.56
CA ASP A 151 -20.03 -13.54 0.43
C ASP A 151 -19.73 -12.10 0.02
N LEU A 152 -19.58 -11.19 0.96
CA LEU A 152 -19.15 -9.82 0.72
C LEU A 152 -17.76 -9.78 0.09
N TRP A 153 -16.79 -10.52 0.68
CA TRP A 153 -15.42 -10.59 0.18
C TRP A 153 -15.35 -11.07 -1.27
N LEU A 154 -16.00 -12.19 -1.58
CA LEU A 154 -15.98 -12.78 -2.92
C LEU A 154 -16.65 -11.88 -3.96
N ARG A 155 -17.66 -11.09 -3.60
CA ARG A 155 -18.26 -10.10 -4.52
C ARG A 155 -17.23 -9.01 -4.88
N LYS A 156 -16.51 -8.48 -3.90
CA LYS A 156 -15.42 -7.51 -4.15
C LYS A 156 -14.33 -8.12 -5.02
N VAL A 157 -13.90 -9.36 -4.74
CA VAL A 157 -12.91 -10.10 -5.54
C VAL A 157 -13.35 -10.24 -7.01
N ILE A 158 -14.60 -10.64 -7.26
CA ILE A 158 -15.11 -10.80 -8.62
C ILE A 158 -15.10 -9.45 -9.37
N VAL A 159 -15.48 -8.36 -8.73
CA VAL A 159 -15.42 -7.01 -9.34
C VAL A 159 -13.98 -6.67 -9.73
N ASN A 160 -13.02 -6.88 -8.83
CA ASN A 160 -11.61 -6.60 -9.09
C ASN A 160 -11.08 -7.43 -10.28
N ILE A 161 -11.29 -8.74 -10.28
CA ILE A 161 -10.84 -9.62 -11.38
C ILE A 161 -11.49 -9.19 -12.70
N ALA A 162 -12.78 -8.91 -12.71
CA ALA A 162 -13.50 -8.52 -13.92
C ALA A 162 -12.99 -7.21 -14.54
N LYS A 163 -12.48 -6.29 -13.71
CA LYS A 163 -11.92 -5.01 -14.14
C LYS A 163 -10.42 -5.06 -14.45
N ALA A 164 -9.70 -6.09 -14.00
CA ALA A 164 -8.25 -6.20 -14.16
C ALA A 164 -7.77 -6.26 -15.62
N GLY A 165 -8.65 -6.63 -16.56
CA GLY A 165 -8.36 -6.60 -18.00
C GLY A 165 -7.93 -5.22 -18.52
N PHE A 166 -8.28 -4.15 -17.82
CA PHE A 166 -7.80 -2.79 -18.11
C PHE A 166 -6.26 -2.72 -18.15
N PHE A 167 -5.58 -3.50 -17.34
CA PHE A 167 -4.12 -3.51 -17.25
C PHE A 167 -3.46 -4.49 -18.25
N SER A 168 -4.20 -4.99 -19.22
CA SER A 168 -3.63 -5.86 -20.27
C SER A 168 -2.72 -5.07 -21.23
N SER A 169 -1.67 -5.72 -21.70
CA SER A 169 -0.81 -5.17 -22.74
C SER A 169 -1.56 -4.91 -24.05
N ASP A 170 -2.52 -5.76 -24.41
CA ASP A 170 -3.33 -5.62 -25.62
C ASP A 170 -4.10 -4.31 -25.63
N ARG A 171 -4.77 -3.97 -24.51
CA ARG A 171 -5.46 -2.68 -24.36
C ARG A 171 -4.47 -1.52 -24.51
N THR A 172 -3.32 -1.59 -23.86
CA THR A 172 -2.30 -0.53 -23.88
C THR A 172 -1.78 -0.30 -25.31
N ILE A 173 -1.47 -1.37 -26.03
CA ILE A 173 -0.98 -1.27 -27.41
C ILE A 173 -2.09 -0.76 -28.35
N THR A 174 -3.33 -1.19 -28.17
CA THR A 174 -4.47 -0.68 -28.93
C THR A 174 -4.61 0.83 -28.73
N GLN A 175 -4.56 1.30 -27.50
CA GLN A 175 -4.64 2.73 -27.16
C GLN A 175 -3.48 3.52 -27.78
N TYR A 176 -2.25 3.02 -27.72
CA TYR A 176 -1.11 3.66 -28.41
C TYR A 176 -1.32 3.73 -29.91
N ASN A 177 -1.84 2.67 -30.52
CA ASN A 177 -2.13 2.64 -31.95
C ASN A 177 -3.16 3.71 -32.35
N GLU A 178 -4.24 3.83 -31.58
CA GLU A 178 -5.34 4.75 -31.87
C GLU A 178 -5.01 6.21 -31.55
N GLU A 179 -4.33 6.46 -30.43
CA GLU A 179 -4.14 7.82 -29.93
C GLU A 179 -2.80 8.45 -30.38
N ILE A 180 -1.79 7.65 -30.71
CA ILE A 180 -0.43 8.13 -30.98
C ILE A 180 0.01 7.80 -32.39
N TRP A 181 -0.07 6.52 -32.81
CA TRP A 181 0.57 6.09 -34.08
C TRP A 181 -0.28 6.30 -35.31
N ASN A 182 -1.61 6.30 -35.19
CA ASN A 182 -2.53 6.47 -36.32
C ASN A 182 -3.42 7.72 -36.19
N LYS A 183 -2.89 8.75 -35.57
CA LYS A 183 -3.53 10.08 -35.56
C LYS A 183 -3.36 10.79 -36.88
#